data_f2d389866f2f37b20daa5064320ea0bb
#
_entry.id   f2d389866f2f37b20daa5064320ea0bb
#
_cell.length_a   1.000
_cell.length_b   1.000
_cell.length_c   1.000
_cell.angle_alpha   90.00
_cell.angle_beta   90.00
_cell.angle_gamma   90.00
#
_symmetry.space_group_name_H-M   'P 1'
#
loop_
_entity.id
_entity.type
_entity.pdbx_description
1 polymer ?
#
loop_
_entity_poly.entity_id
_entity_poly.type
_entity_poly.pdbx_seq_one_letter_code
_entity_poly.pdbx_strand_id
1 'polypeptide(L)'
;GSYSVSSLSTITNALYVSGGIKKTGSLRNVQHKRNGKLLGTLDLYDLLLAGDTSADARLQAGDVIFIPSVGSRAGIDGEVYRPALYEIEPDTTLQQLIKLAGGLTPQAYPQVTRIERTNEEFLRIISEADLTQSSGKQARVKSGDRVSVASIADVTGQYVEIQGAATRTGKFAWVPGMRVSSIIRNLDADLLRFADTNYAAIV
;
A
#
# COMPACT_ATOMS: atom_id res chain seq x y z
N GLY A 1 28.51 -12.54 11.77
CA GLY A 1 29.12 -12.78 13.08
C GLY A 1 28.88 -14.20 13.60
N SER A 2 29.57 -14.59 14.65
CA SER A 2 29.29 -15.82 15.39
C SER A 2 28.53 -15.44 16.66
N TYR A 3 27.47 -16.18 16.94
CA TYR A 3 26.60 -15.93 18.08
C TYR A 3 26.41 -17.21 18.90
N SER A 4 26.42 -17.07 20.21
CA SER A 4 26.06 -18.15 21.13
C SER A 4 24.56 -18.01 21.42
N VAL A 5 23.81 -19.06 21.12
CA VAL A 5 22.35 -19.12 21.34
C VAL A 5 22.02 -20.38 22.14
N SER A 6 20.86 -20.41 22.79
CA SER A 6 20.37 -21.58 23.50
C SER A 6 20.18 -22.77 22.54
N SER A 7 20.35 -23.99 23.01
CA SER A 7 20.10 -25.23 22.27
C SER A 7 18.66 -25.42 21.81
N LEU A 8 17.74 -24.61 22.30
CA LEU A 8 16.33 -24.59 21.91
C LEU A 8 15.99 -23.43 20.92
N SER A 9 17.00 -22.62 20.54
CA SER A 9 16.78 -21.46 19.70
C SER A 9 16.43 -21.86 18.27
N THR A 10 15.54 -21.07 17.68
CA THR A 10 15.17 -21.18 16.27
C THR A 10 15.93 -20.16 15.43
N ILE A 11 15.75 -20.21 14.09
CA ILE A 11 16.32 -19.22 13.17
C ILE A 11 15.86 -17.80 13.57
N THR A 12 14.59 -17.62 13.86
CA THR A 12 14.02 -16.33 14.28
C THR A 12 14.64 -15.81 15.56
N ASN A 13 14.82 -16.68 16.58
CA ASN A 13 15.50 -16.28 17.83
C ASN A 13 16.93 -15.80 17.55
N ALA A 14 17.68 -16.51 16.71
CA ALA A 14 19.04 -16.12 16.36
C ALA A 14 19.09 -14.80 15.59
N LEU A 15 18.11 -14.55 14.70
CA LEU A 15 17.99 -13.25 14.02
C LEU A 15 17.75 -12.12 15.01
N TYR A 16 16.87 -12.28 16.00
CA TYR A 16 16.65 -11.27 17.04
C TYR A 16 17.91 -10.98 17.85
N VAL A 17 18.59 -12.03 18.30
CA VAL A 17 19.84 -11.89 19.08
C VAL A 17 20.93 -11.20 18.26
N SER A 18 20.98 -11.42 16.94
CA SER A 18 21.96 -10.78 16.05
C SER A 18 21.63 -9.34 15.67
N GLY A 19 20.48 -8.80 16.10
CA GLY A 19 20.04 -7.44 15.75
C GLY A 19 19.21 -7.36 14.46
N GLY A 20 18.69 -8.49 13.98
CA GLY A 20 17.82 -8.56 12.80
C GLY A 20 18.54 -8.55 11.47
N ILE A 21 17.79 -8.27 10.41
CA ILE A 21 18.29 -8.24 9.03
C ILE A 21 18.49 -6.78 8.57
N LYS A 22 19.64 -6.50 7.98
CA LYS A 22 19.91 -5.18 7.39
C LYS A 22 18.98 -4.94 6.20
N LYS A 23 18.72 -3.67 5.87
CA LYS A 23 17.88 -3.25 4.71
C LYS A 23 18.37 -3.76 3.35
N THR A 24 19.62 -4.21 3.27
CA THR A 24 20.24 -4.82 2.08
C THR A 24 20.09 -6.34 2.03
N GLY A 25 19.58 -6.97 3.09
CA GLY A 25 19.37 -8.42 3.15
C GLY A 25 17.93 -8.81 2.79
N SER A 26 17.79 -10.00 2.21
CA SER A 26 16.47 -10.55 1.87
C SER A 26 15.70 -10.96 3.13
N LEU A 27 14.41 -10.58 3.16
CA LEU A 27 13.45 -11.08 4.15
C LEU A 27 12.75 -12.36 3.68
N ARG A 28 12.78 -12.66 2.36
CA ARG A 28 12.13 -13.83 1.77
C ARG A 28 13.03 -15.06 1.67
N ASN A 29 14.35 -14.86 1.68
CA ASN A 29 15.31 -15.94 1.40
C ASN A 29 16.33 -16.06 2.53
N VAL A 30 15.86 -16.26 3.75
CA VAL A 30 16.75 -16.55 4.89
C VAL A 30 17.11 -18.04 4.85
N GLN A 31 18.34 -18.36 4.49
CA GLN A 31 18.80 -19.72 4.26
C GLN A 31 19.38 -20.33 5.53
N HIS A 32 18.88 -21.50 5.91
CA HIS A 32 19.45 -22.34 6.96
C HIS A 32 20.38 -23.38 6.32
N LYS A 33 21.63 -23.35 6.69
CA LYS A 33 22.67 -24.26 6.17
C LYS A 33 23.35 -25.04 7.29
N ARG A 34 23.67 -26.28 7.02
CA ARG A 34 24.49 -27.16 7.90
C ARG A 34 25.52 -27.90 7.07
N ASN A 35 26.76 -27.87 7.50
CA ASN A 35 27.89 -28.49 6.78
C ASN A 35 27.93 -28.09 5.28
N GLY A 36 27.65 -26.80 4.99
CA GLY A 36 27.63 -26.27 3.63
C GLY A 36 26.36 -26.61 2.80
N LYS A 37 25.48 -27.48 3.29
CA LYS A 37 24.24 -27.87 2.60
C LYS A 37 23.07 -27.00 3.05
N LEU A 38 22.22 -26.62 2.11
CA LEU A 38 20.95 -25.94 2.40
C LEU A 38 19.97 -26.96 3.02
N LEU A 39 19.47 -26.66 4.19
CA LEU A 39 18.44 -27.44 4.88
C LEU A 39 17.04 -26.92 4.64
N GLY A 40 16.89 -25.59 4.54
CA GLY A 40 15.61 -24.93 4.32
C GLY A 40 15.77 -23.43 4.13
N THR A 41 14.69 -22.79 3.75
CA THR A 41 14.59 -21.34 3.60
C THR A 41 13.41 -20.84 4.42
N LEU A 42 13.60 -19.73 5.14
CA LEU A 42 12.55 -19.06 5.90
C LEU A 42 12.19 -17.78 5.16
N ASP A 43 10.91 -17.62 4.80
CA ASP A 43 10.33 -16.36 4.38
C ASP A 43 9.75 -15.64 5.62
N LEU A 44 10.34 -14.51 5.96
CA LEU A 44 9.88 -13.75 7.13
C LEU A 44 8.53 -13.05 6.90
N TYR A 45 8.07 -12.90 5.65
CA TYR A 45 6.73 -12.39 5.41
C TYR A 45 5.66 -13.39 5.86
N ASP A 46 5.86 -14.69 5.70
CA ASP A 46 4.94 -15.71 6.18
C ASP A 46 4.82 -15.64 7.70
N LEU A 47 5.96 -15.51 8.40
CA LEU A 47 5.97 -15.32 9.84
C LEU A 47 5.33 -13.99 10.27
N LEU A 48 5.76 -12.87 9.68
CA LEU A 48 5.37 -11.52 10.14
C LEU A 48 3.92 -11.15 9.76
N LEU A 49 3.43 -11.66 8.64
CA LEU A 49 2.12 -11.29 8.11
C LEU A 49 1.05 -12.35 8.34
N ALA A 50 1.43 -13.64 8.40
CA ALA A 50 0.52 -14.76 8.59
C ALA A 50 0.71 -15.50 9.91
N GLY A 51 1.78 -15.19 10.67
CA GLY A 51 2.13 -15.92 11.90
C GLY A 51 2.58 -17.35 11.64
N ASP A 52 2.96 -17.69 10.41
CA ASP A 52 3.41 -19.02 10.04
C ASP A 52 4.85 -19.24 10.52
N THR A 53 5.02 -20.17 11.45
CA THR A 53 6.30 -20.58 12.03
C THR A 53 6.79 -21.92 11.49
N SER A 54 6.12 -22.50 10.50
CA SER A 54 6.42 -23.86 10.01
C SER A 54 7.83 -24.02 9.47
N ALA A 55 8.40 -22.96 8.87
CA ALA A 55 9.76 -22.92 8.36
C ALA A 55 10.81 -22.46 9.39
N ASP A 56 10.41 -22.07 10.61
CA ASP A 56 11.31 -21.58 11.66
C ASP A 56 12.01 -22.76 12.39
N ALA A 57 13.00 -23.33 11.75
CA ALA A 57 13.69 -24.52 12.21
C ALA A 57 14.55 -24.26 13.47
N ARG A 58 14.67 -25.29 14.32
CA ARG A 58 15.61 -25.29 15.44
C ARG A 58 17.05 -25.39 14.96
N LEU A 59 17.91 -24.63 15.61
CA LEU A 59 19.32 -24.55 15.28
C LEU A 59 20.13 -25.60 16.07
N GLN A 60 21.21 -26.05 15.46
CA GLN A 60 22.24 -26.90 16.08
C GLN A 60 23.60 -26.21 16.01
N ALA A 61 24.52 -26.66 16.85
CA ALA A 61 25.89 -26.15 16.81
C ALA A 61 26.51 -26.34 15.44
N GLY A 62 27.13 -25.27 14.90
CA GLY A 62 27.71 -25.26 13.56
C GLY A 62 26.75 -24.92 12.42
N ASP A 63 25.47 -24.66 12.71
CA ASP A 63 24.54 -24.15 11.70
C ASP A 63 24.91 -22.72 11.26
N VAL A 64 24.64 -22.43 10.02
CA VAL A 64 24.85 -21.13 9.40
C VAL A 64 23.51 -20.59 8.90
N ILE A 65 23.13 -19.39 9.37
CA ILE A 65 22.05 -18.62 8.80
C ILE A 65 22.66 -17.66 7.78
N PHE A 66 22.37 -17.88 6.51
CA PHE A 66 22.87 -17.05 5.41
C PHE A 66 21.73 -16.18 4.87
N ILE A 67 21.97 -14.88 4.84
CA ILE A 67 21.02 -13.87 4.35
C ILE A 67 21.61 -13.28 3.07
N PRO A 68 21.09 -13.66 1.88
CA PRO A 68 21.54 -13.07 0.62
C PRO A 68 21.09 -11.62 0.49
N SER A 69 21.57 -10.93 -0.53
CA SER A 69 21.09 -9.61 -0.87
C SER A 69 19.60 -9.64 -1.17
N VAL A 70 18.92 -8.54 -0.82
CA VAL A 70 17.50 -8.34 -1.11
C VAL A 70 17.22 -8.51 -2.61
N GLY A 71 16.14 -9.18 -2.95
CA GLY A 71 15.69 -9.40 -4.31
C GLY A 71 14.92 -8.19 -4.90
N SER A 72 14.06 -8.49 -5.86
CA SER A 72 13.19 -7.52 -6.51
C SER A 72 12.28 -6.85 -5.49
N ARG A 73 12.06 -5.54 -5.62
CA ARG A 73 11.20 -4.77 -4.70
C ARG A 73 10.23 -3.90 -5.46
N ALA A 74 9.04 -3.73 -4.89
CA ALA A 74 8.04 -2.76 -5.35
C ALA A 74 7.52 -1.94 -4.17
N GLY A 75 7.28 -0.66 -4.41
CA GLY A 75 6.67 0.24 -3.45
C GLY A 75 5.15 0.22 -3.56
N ILE A 76 4.46 0.38 -2.43
CA ILE A 76 3.03 0.65 -2.41
C ILE A 76 2.73 1.73 -1.39
N ASP A 77 1.91 2.71 -1.79
CA ASP A 77 1.45 3.83 -0.98
C ASP A 77 -0.04 4.16 -1.24
N GLY A 78 -0.51 5.26 -0.64
CA GLY A 78 -1.91 5.65 -0.68
C GLY A 78 -2.76 4.85 0.31
N GLU A 79 -3.97 4.49 -0.09
CA GLU A 79 -4.99 3.90 0.78
C GLU A 79 -4.79 2.41 1.03
N VAL A 80 -3.68 2.06 1.66
CA VAL A 80 -3.35 0.73 2.16
C VAL A 80 -2.97 0.78 3.64
N TYR A 81 -3.17 -0.30 4.38
CA TYR A 81 -2.89 -0.29 5.82
C TYR A 81 -1.41 -0.15 6.17
N ARG A 82 -0.51 -0.66 5.33
CA ARG A 82 0.94 -0.66 5.59
C ARG A 82 1.71 -0.23 4.34
N PRO A 83 1.73 1.08 4.05
CA PRO A 83 2.52 1.60 2.92
C PRO A 83 4.02 1.36 3.17
N ALA A 84 4.69 0.69 2.23
CA ALA A 84 6.10 0.36 2.34
C ALA A 84 6.71 -0.10 1.00
N LEU A 85 8.01 -0.37 1.02
CA LEU A 85 8.73 -1.05 -0.04
C LEU A 85 8.84 -2.53 0.32
N TYR A 86 8.19 -3.39 -0.45
CA TYR A 86 8.14 -4.84 -0.24
C TYR A 86 9.08 -5.59 -1.19
N GLU A 87 9.72 -6.63 -0.69
CA GLU A 87 10.41 -7.60 -1.53
C GLU A 87 9.36 -8.50 -2.18
N ILE A 88 9.40 -8.58 -3.51
CA ILE A 88 8.40 -9.30 -4.31
C ILE A 88 9.02 -10.52 -4.96
N GLU A 89 8.20 -11.54 -5.19
CA GLU A 89 8.55 -12.73 -5.98
C GLU A 89 8.37 -12.46 -7.48
N PRO A 90 9.03 -13.25 -8.33
CA PRO A 90 8.67 -13.29 -9.75
C PRO A 90 7.16 -13.52 -9.89
N ASP A 91 6.54 -12.82 -10.83
CA ASP A 91 5.11 -12.97 -11.08
C ASP A 91 4.14 -12.45 -10.00
N THR A 92 4.62 -11.72 -9.01
CA THR A 92 3.75 -11.08 -8.01
C THR A 92 2.69 -10.21 -8.69
N THR A 93 1.43 -10.44 -8.33
CA THR A 93 0.30 -9.65 -8.81
C THR A 93 0.04 -8.44 -7.92
N LEU A 94 -0.69 -7.46 -8.45
CA LEU A 94 -1.11 -6.29 -7.69
C LEU A 94 -1.94 -6.67 -6.44
N GLN A 95 -2.81 -7.69 -6.57
CA GLN A 95 -3.58 -8.22 -5.43
C GLN A 95 -2.66 -8.78 -4.34
N GLN A 96 -1.60 -9.49 -4.70
CA GLN A 96 -0.64 -10.03 -3.74
C GLN A 96 0.15 -8.91 -3.04
N LEU A 97 0.59 -7.88 -3.80
CA LEU A 97 1.26 -6.72 -3.21
C LEU A 97 0.35 -5.99 -2.22
N ILE A 98 -0.92 -5.78 -2.55
CA ILE A 98 -1.92 -5.19 -1.65
C ILE A 98 -2.10 -6.06 -0.40
N LYS A 99 -2.13 -7.39 -0.55
CA LYS A 99 -2.21 -8.31 0.60
C LYS A 99 -0.99 -8.17 1.53
N LEU A 100 0.22 -8.04 0.97
CA LEU A 100 1.44 -7.75 1.75
C LEU A 100 1.30 -6.42 2.51
N ALA A 101 0.69 -5.41 1.89
CA ALA A 101 0.41 -4.12 2.52
C ALA A 101 -0.76 -4.14 3.51
N GLY A 102 -1.33 -5.29 3.82
CA GLY A 102 -2.40 -5.46 4.80
C GLY A 102 -3.81 -5.23 4.26
N GLY A 103 -3.95 -5.04 2.95
CA GLY A 103 -5.22 -4.73 2.31
C GLY A 103 -5.45 -3.23 2.12
N LEU A 104 -6.62 -2.91 1.55
CA LEU A 104 -7.07 -1.55 1.32
C LEU A 104 -7.72 -0.96 2.56
N THR A 105 -7.56 0.33 2.79
CA THR A 105 -8.30 1.06 3.83
C THR A 105 -9.76 1.27 3.41
N PRO A 106 -10.69 1.60 4.34
CA PRO A 106 -12.06 1.95 4.00
C PRO A 106 -12.19 3.21 3.12
N GLN A 107 -11.18 4.06 3.07
CA GLN A 107 -11.12 5.26 2.25
C GLN A 107 -10.55 5.02 0.85
N ALA A 108 -10.12 3.79 0.56
CA ALA A 108 -9.57 3.45 -0.75
C ALA A 108 -10.60 3.59 -1.87
N TYR A 109 -10.15 4.14 -3.00
CA TYR A 109 -10.89 4.14 -4.26
C TYR A 109 -10.25 3.13 -5.22
N PRO A 110 -10.68 1.86 -5.16
CA PRO A 110 -10.00 0.75 -5.83
C PRO A 110 -10.08 0.80 -7.36
N GLN A 111 -11.00 1.59 -7.93
CA GLN A 111 -11.11 1.78 -9.39
C GLN A 111 -9.91 2.50 -9.98
N VAL A 112 -9.20 3.30 -9.16
CA VAL A 112 -8.02 4.07 -9.60
C VAL A 112 -6.82 3.67 -8.76
N THR A 113 -6.05 2.72 -9.28
CA THR A 113 -4.75 2.33 -8.73
C THR A 113 -3.68 2.62 -9.77
N ARG A 114 -2.79 3.54 -9.45
CA ARG A 114 -1.72 3.98 -10.36
C ARG A 114 -0.47 3.14 -10.15
N ILE A 115 0.13 2.72 -11.24
CA ILE A 115 1.41 1.99 -11.26
C ILE A 115 2.41 2.83 -12.05
N GLU A 116 3.41 3.36 -11.38
CA GLU A 116 4.55 4.04 -12.01
C GLU A 116 5.68 3.04 -12.21
N ARG A 117 6.21 2.98 -13.42
CA ARG A 117 7.27 2.06 -13.83
C ARG A 117 8.29 2.77 -14.69
N THR A 118 9.56 2.43 -14.55
CA THR A 118 10.58 2.79 -15.53
C THR A 118 10.66 1.67 -16.58
N ASN A 119 10.48 2.02 -17.85
CA ASN A 119 10.59 1.07 -18.96
C ASN A 119 12.05 0.80 -19.34
N GLU A 120 12.27 -0.05 -20.33
CA GLU A 120 13.62 -0.42 -20.82
C GLU A 120 14.39 0.75 -21.46
N GLU A 121 13.66 1.79 -21.88
CA GLU A 121 14.22 3.03 -22.42
C GLU A 121 14.51 4.08 -21.34
N PHE A 122 14.42 3.70 -20.04
CA PHE A 122 14.58 4.59 -18.87
C PHE A 122 13.55 5.70 -18.78
N LEU A 123 12.41 5.57 -19.46
CA LEU A 123 11.30 6.49 -19.36
C LEU A 123 10.33 6.04 -18.26
N ARG A 124 9.83 7.01 -17.51
CA ARG A 124 8.77 6.76 -16.52
C ARG A 124 7.44 6.65 -17.25
N ILE A 125 6.80 5.52 -17.12
CA ILE A 125 5.44 5.27 -17.62
C ILE A 125 4.48 5.13 -16.45
N ILE A 126 3.27 5.60 -16.65
CA ILE A 126 2.17 5.50 -15.68
C ILE A 126 1.06 4.68 -16.33
N SER A 127 0.59 3.68 -15.63
CA SER A 127 -0.59 2.90 -16.00
C SER A 127 -1.58 2.88 -14.83
N GLU A 128 -2.84 2.67 -15.14
CA GLU A 128 -3.90 2.55 -14.14
C GLU A 128 -4.49 1.15 -14.16
N ALA A 129 -4.87 0.67 -12.99
CA ALA A 129 -5.52 -0.61 -12.79
C ALA A 129 -6.79 -0.42 -11.95
N ASP A 130 -7.86 -1.07 -12.35
CA ASP A 130 -9.11 -1.14 -11.59
C ASP A 130 -9.12 -2.43 -10.77
N LEU A 131 -8.96 -2.31 -9.45
CA LEU A 131 -8.95 -3.44 -8.52
C LEU A 131 -10.34 -4.05 -8.29
N THR A 132 -11.40 -3.48 -8.81
CA THR A 132 -12.72 -4.12 -8.81
C THR A 132 -12.79 -5.23 -9.87
N GLN A 133 -11.95 -5.11 -10.91
CA GLN A 133 -11.86 -6.04 -12.02
C GLN A 133 -10.77 -7.10 -11.79
N SER A 134 -11.01 -8.33 -12.28
CA SER A 134 -10.02 -9.41 -12.20
C SER A 134 -8.74 -9.08 -12.93
N SER A 135 -8.82 -8.40 -14.08
CA SER A 135 -7.64 -7.98 -14.86
C SER A 135 -6.74 -7.04 -14.07
N GLY A 136 -7.31 -6.06 -13.36
CA GLY A 136 -6.56 -5.14 -12.51
C GLY A 136 -5.90 -5.87 -11.33
N LYS A 137 -6.63 -6.77 -10.65
CA LYS A 137 -6.08 -7.58 -9.55
C LYS A 137 -4.91 -8.45 -9.99
N GLN A 138 -4.96 -9.01 -11.21
CA GLN A 138 -3.94 -9.89 -11.78
C GLN A 138 -2.82 -9.13 -12.51
N ALA A 139 -2.88 -7.80 -12.57
CA ALA A 139 -1.80 -7.01 -13.15
C ALA A 139 -0.47 -7.33 -12.47
N ARG A 140 0.58 -7.57 -13.29
CA ARG A 140 1.91 -7.95 -12.80
C ARG A 140 2.67 -6.75 -12.26
N VAL A 141 3.23 -6.92 -11.09
CA VAL A 141 4.13 -5.95 -10.46
C VAL A 141 5.56 -6.33 -10.78
N LYS A 142 6.36 -5.36 -11.19
CA LYS A 142 7.79 -5.55 -11.52
C LYS A 142 8.69 -4.86 -10.50
N SER A 143 9.95 -5.26 -10.51
CA SER A 143 10.99 -4.61 -9.70
C SER A 143 11.08 -3.13 -10.04
N GLY A 144 11.07 -2.27 -9.02
CA GLY A 144 11.12 -0.82 -9.18
C GLY A 144 9.75 -0.14 -9.37
N ASP A 145 8.66 -0.89 -9.50
CA ASP A 145 7.32 -0.31 -9.58
C ASP A 145 6.98 0.45 -8.30
N ARG A 146 6.25 1.53 -8.48
CA ARG A 146 5.58 2.26 -7.41
C ARG A 146 4.08 2.23 -7.65
N VAL A 147 3.36 1.61 -6.75
CA VAL A 147 1.90 1.50 -6.77
C VAL A 147 1.31 2.53 -5.83
N SER A 148 0.31 3.28 -6.26
CA SER A 148 -0.42 4.23 -5.43
C SER A 148 -1.92 3.99 -5.55
N VAL A 149 -2.57 3.70 -4.43
CA VAL A 149 -4.03 3.51 -4.36
C VAL A 149 -4.68 4.83 -4.02
N ALA A 150 -5.58 5.31 -4.90
CA ALA A 150 -6.28 6.58 -4.70
C ALA A 150 -7.22 6.55 -3.50
N SER A 151 -7.48 7.72 -2.93
CA SER A 151 -8.49 7.92 -1.89
C SER A 151 -9.84 8.28 -2.50
N ILE A 152 -10.95 7.89 -1.85
CA ILE A 152 -12.29 8.39 -2.17
C ILE A 152 -12.31 9.93 -2.08
N ALA A 153 -11.52 10.54 -1.19
CA ALA A 153 -11.41 11.98 -1.06
C ALA A 153 -10.78 12.65 -2.28
N ASP A 154 -9.89 11.94 -3.02
CA ASP A 154 -9.26 12.44 -4.23
C ASP A 154 -10.18 12.36 -5.46
N VAL A 155 -11.20 11.50 -5.37
CA VAL A 155 -12.26 11.37 -6.38
C VAL A 155 -13.39 12.34 -6.03
N THR A 156 -13.11 13.61 -6.20
CA THR A 156 -14.08 14.69 -5.99
C THR A 156 -15.20 14.57 -7.01
N GLY A 157 -16.34 14.07 -6.61
CA GLY A 157 -17.33 13.91 -7.62
C GLY A 157 -18.79 14.03 -7.22
N GLN A 158 -19.12 14.13 -5.96
CA GLN A 158 -20.55 14.18 -5.61
C GLN A 158 -20.88 15.21 -4.53
N TYR A 159 -20.24 16.37 -4.60
CA TYR A 159 -20.67 17.49 -3.77
C TYR A 159 -20.61 18.81 -4.54
N VAL A 160 -21.43 19.74 -4.11
CA VAL A 160 -21.35 21.16 -4.46
C VAL A 160 -20.89 21.90 -3.22
N GLU A 161 -19.93 22.78 -3.36
CA GLU A 161 -19.47 23.60 -2.25
C GLU A 161 -20.03 25.02 -2.37
N ILE A 162 -20.62 25.52 -1.29
CA ILE A 162 -21.06 26.92 -1.19
C ILE A 162 -20.01 27.67 -0.39
N GLN A 163 -19.50 28.73 -0.99
CA GLN A 163 -18.58 29.67 -0.38
C GLN A 163 -19.15 31.09 -0.47
N GLY A 164 -18.74 31.99 0.42
CA GLY A 164 -19.13 33.39 0.42
C GLY A 164 -20.25 33.73 1.41
N ALA A 165 -21.07 34.70 1.03
CA ALA A 165 -22.07 35.31 1.95
C ALA A 165 -23.37 34.49 2.05
N ALA A 166 -23.27 33.20 2.36
CA ALA A 166 -24.41 32.34 2.65
C ALA A 166 -24.47 31.98 4.14
N THR A 167 -25.70 31.78 4.66
CA THR A 167 -25.95 31.37 6.06
C THR A 167 -25.44 29.95 6.33
N ARG A 168 -25.40 29.10 5.30
CA ARG A 168 -24.87 27.74 5.35
C ARG A 168 -23.84 27.60 4.25
N THR A 169 -22.56 27.62 4.60
CA THR A 169 -21.43 27.38 3.72
C THR A 169 -20.92 25.93 3.86
N GLY A 170 -20.13 25.45 2.90
CA GLY A 170 -19.50 24.13 2.89
C GLY A 170 -20.07 23.18 1.86
N LYS A 171 -19.81 21.88 2.04
CA LYS A 171 -20.10 20.82 1.06
C LYS A 171 -21.50 20.26 1.22
N PHE A 172 -22.23 20.20 0.14
CA PHE A 172 -23.57 19.63 0.03
C PHE A 172 -23.53 18.44 -0.95
N ALA A 173 -24.21 17.35 -0.64
CA ALA A 173 -24.30 16.21 -1.52
C ALA A 173 -24.90 16.63 -2.89
N TRP A 174 -24.20 16.31 -3.97
CA TRP A 174 -24.70 16.53 -5.33
C TRP A 174 -25.55 15.34 -5.77
N VAL A 175 -26.64 15.67 -6.50
CA VAL A 175 -27.47 14.67 -7.17
C VAL A 175 -27.71 15.09 -8.62
N PRO A 176 -27.86 14.15 -9.57
CA PRO A 176 -28.17 14.49 -10.95
C PRO A 176 -29.40 15.39 -11.08
N GLY A 177 -29.27 16.49 -11.83
CA GLY A 177 -30.35 17.47 -11.98
C GLY A 177 -30.43 18.52 -10.89
N MET A 178 -29.51 18.54 -9.94
CA MET A 178 -29.42 19.55 -8.89
C MET A 178 -29.24 20.95 -9.46
N ARG A 179 -29.94 21.93 -8.89
CA ARG A 179 -29.86 23.36 -9.28
C ARG A 179 -29.42 24.17 -8.08
N VAL A 180 -28.94 25.39 -8.31
CA VAL A 180 -28.63 26.34 -7.23
C VAL A 180 -29.82 26.52 -6.29
N SER A 181 -31.05 26.59 -6.82
CA SER A 181 -32.29 26.66 -6.05
C SER A 181 -32.60 25.40 -5.21
N SER A 182 -31.92 24.30 -5.44
CA SER A 182 -32.05 23.12 -4.58
C SER A 182 -31.37 23.32 -3.23
N ILE A 183 -30.37 24.19 -3.17
CA ILE A 183 -29.57 24.48 -1.99
C ILE A 183 -29.97 25.85 -1.38
N ILE A 184 -30.01 26.90 -2.20
CA ILE A 184 -30.46 28.24 -1.82
C ILE A 184 -31.93 28.36 -2.22
N ARG A 185 -32.81 28.07 -1.29
CA ARG A 185 -34.24 27.99 -1.54
C ARG A 185 -34.95 29.34 -1.28
N ASN A 186 -34.40 30.11 -0.36
CA ASN A 186 -34.93 31.41 0.03
C ASN A 186 -33.75 32.38 0.18
N LEU A 187 -33.70 33.43 -0.62
CA LEU A 187 -32.63 34.41 -0.60
C LEU A 187 -32.52 35.15 0.75
N ASP A 188 -33.61 35.45 1.38
CA ASP A 188 -33.62 36.19 2.64
C ASP A 188 -33.17 35.33 3.83
N ALA A 189 -33.41 34.02 3.77
CA ALA A 189 -33.06 33.07 4.84
C ALA A 189 -31.69 32.41 4.61
N ASP A 190 -31.34 32.12 3.37
CA ASP A 190 -30.16 31.33 3.04
C ASP A 190 -28.91 32.19 2.71
N LEU A 191 -29.10 33.52 2.49
CA LEU A 191 -28.02 34.47 2.28
C LEU A 191 -27.86 35.42 3.48
N LEU A 192 -26.64 35.92 3.68
CA LEU A 192 -26.36 36.94 4.67
C LEU A 192 -26.87 38.30 4.16
N ARG A 193 -27.23 39.20 5.09
CA ARG A 193 -27.82 40.54 4.76
C ARG A 193 -26.96 41.40 3.83
N PHE A 194 -25.66 41.13 3.77
CA PHE A 194 -24.72 41.86 2.90
C PHE A 194 -24.34 41.09 1.63
N ALA A 195 -25.03 39.97 1.31
CA ALA A 195 -24.79 39.23 0.08
C ALA A 195 -25.23 40.05 -1.15
N ASP A 196 -24.38 40.04 -2.18
CA ASP A 196 -24.79 40.58 -3.47
C ASP A 196 -25.66 39.53 -4.18
N THR A 197 -26.95 39.85 -4.32
CA THR A 197 -27.93 38.97 -4.97
C THR A 197 -27.89 39.02 -6.51
N ASN A 198 -27.09 39.93 -7.10
CA ASN A 198 -26.96 40.09 -8.54
C ASN A 198 -25.75 39.32 -9.09
N TYR A 199 -24.91 38.72 -8.25
CA TYR A 199 -23.72 38.02 -8.67
C TYR A 199 -23.57 36.66 -7.97
N ALA A 200 -23.42 35.60 -8.76
CA ALA A 200 -22.98 34.30 -8.33
C ALA A 200 -22.06 33.69 -9.39
N ALA A 201 -20.98 33.04 -8.97
CA ALA A 201 -20.08 32.29 -9.86
C ALA A 201 -20.21 30.78 -9.58
N ILE A 202 -20.30 29.98 -10.66
CA ILE A 202 -20.16 28.54 -10.63
C ILE A 202 -18.79 28.26 -11.24
N VAL A 203 -17.90 27.61 -10.45
CA VAL A 203 -16.50 27.33 -10.81
C VAL A 203 -16.30 25.83 -10.98
#